data_0b019e11de3b6865968c50ab0063823d
#
_entry.id   0b019e11de3b6865968c50ab0063823d
#
_cell.length_a   1.000
_cell.length_b   1.000
_cell.length_c   1.000
_cell.angle_alpha   90.00
_cell.angle_beta   90.00
_cell.angle_gamma   90.00
#
_symmetry.space_group_name_H-M   'P 1'
#
loop_
_entity.id
_entity.type
_entity.pdbx_description
1 polymer ?
#
loop_
_entity_poly.entity_id
_entity_poly.type
_entity_poly.pdbx_seq_one_letter_code
_entity_poly.pdbx_strand_id
1 'polypeptide(L)'
;MRLLNVYKENITDGPGLRYSIYLAGCSHACPGCHNPESWSPEGGILLTERVLGDIIAEIQSNPLLDGITVSGGDPFYDPSALTGLLARLKAETGMNIWCYTGFTIEYLLRSPEHRPALEYIDVLVDGPFVESLLDPRLSFRGSSNQRLIEIDHTQPLSTEAIHILEGLDT
;
A
#
# COMPACT_ATOMS: atom_id res chain seq x y z
N MET A 1 5.55 10.25 10.04
CA MET A 1 5.54 8.87 9.46
C MET A 1 6.85 8.18 9.77
N ARG A 2 6.81 6.91 10.08
CA ARG A 2 8.00 6.11 10.40
C ARG A 2 8.07 4.87 9.51
N LEU A 3 9.28 4.49 9.14
CA LEU A 3 9.62 3.37 8.30
C LEU A 3 10.00 2.17 9.17
N LEU A 4 9.32 1.05 9.01
CA LEU A 4 9.67 -0.21 9.67
C LEU A 4 10.79 -0.93 8.94
N ASN A 5 10.61 -1.12 7.63
CA ASN A 5 11.54 -1.86 6.80
C ASN A 5 11.33 -1.53 5.31
N VAL A 6 12.30 -1.90 4.50
CA VAL A 6 12.18 -1.98 3.04
C VAL A 6 12.64 -3.35 2.56
N TYR A 7 11.93 -3.89 1.57
CA TYR A 7 12.35 -5.07 0.83
C TYR A 7 12.61 -4.64 -0.61
N LYS A 8 13.89 -4.58 -0.98
CA LYS A 8 14.34 -3.99 -2.25
C LYS A 8 13.90 -4.77 -3.49
N GLU A 9 13.69 -6.08 -3.30
CA GLU A 9 13.25 -7.01 -4.34
C GLU A 9 12.28 -8.01 -3.71
N ASN A 10 10.98 -7.80 -3.92
CA ASN A 10 9.91 -8.59 -3.31
C ASN A 10 8.94 -9.05 -4.41
N ILE A 11 8.52 -10.31 -4.35
CA ILE A 11 7.57 -10.93 -5.29
C ILE A 11 6.23 -11.31 -4.61
N THR A 12 6.05 -10.99 -3.33
CA THR A 12 4.88 -11.42 -2.55
C THR A 12 3.83 -10.33 -2.39
N ASP A 13 4.19 -9.07 -2.57
CA ASP A 13 3.34 -7.92 -2.29
C ASP A 13 2.76 -7.26 -3.55
N GLY A 14 2.58 -8.03 -4.60
CA GLY A 14 2.07 -7.60 -5.88
C GLY A 14 2.76 -8.31 -7.04
N PRO A 15 2.29 -8.13 -8.27
CA PRO A 15 2.84 -8.80 -9.45
C PRO A 15 4.23 -8.26 -9.80
N GLY A 16 5.08 -9.15 -10.33
CA GLY A 16 6.43 -8.81 -10.74
C GLY A 16 7.40 -8.61 -9.57
N LEU A 17 8.50 -7.93 -9.84
CA LEU A 17 9.50 -7.58 -8.84
C LEU A 17 9.23 -6.19 -8.28
N ARG A 18 9.04 -6.07 -6.97
CA ARG A 18 8.59 -4.83 -6.35
C ARG A 18 9.55 -4.34 -5.27
N TYR A 19 9.67 -3.03 -5.14
CA TYR A 19 10.28 -2.40 -3.98
C TYR A 19 9.18 -2.16 -2.93
N SER A 20 9.22 -2.90 -1.82
CA SER A 20 8.21 -2.82 -0.78
C SER A 20 8.66 -1.93 0.37
N ILE A 21 7.83 -0.95 0.73
CA ILE A 21 8.04 0.01 1.82
C ILE A 21 7.03 -0.30 2.92
N TYR A 22 7.53 -0.65 4.11
CA TYR A 22 6.70 -1.01 5.27
C TYR A 22 6.69 0.11 6.29
N LEU A 23 5.51 0.68 6.54
CA LEU A 23 5.29 1.81 7.44
C LEU A 23 4.81 1.37 8.82
N ALA A 24 5.11 2.16 9.86
CA ALA A 24 4.64 1.95 11.22
C ALA A 24 3.32 2.68 11.48
N GLY A 25 2.50 2.08 12.33
CA GLY A 25 1.20 2.61 12.76
C GLY A 25 0.02 1.89 12.10
N CYS A 26 -0.88 1.37 12.90
CA CYS A 26 -2.13 0.75 12.46
C CYS A 26 -3.17 0.82 13.58
N SER A 27 -4.38 1.28 13.26
CA SER A 27 -5.48 1.37 14.22
C SER A 27 -6.49 0.21 14.11
N HIS A 28 -6.34 -0.67 13.11
CA HIS A 28 -7.31 -1.75 12.88
C HIS A 28 -7.20 -2.88 13.92
N ALA A 29 -5.98 -3.19 14.40
CA ALA A 29 -5.72 -4.23 15.39
C ALA A 29 -6.42 -5.56 15.06
N CYS A 30 -6.34 -5.99 13.81
CA CYS A 30 -7.03 -7.19 13.32
C CYS A 30 -6.59 -8.44 14.10
N PRO A 31 -7.52 -9.24 14.64
CA PRO A 31 -7.18 -10.51 15.24
C PRO A 31 -6.47 -11.43 14.23
N GLY A 32 -5.37 -12.07 14.66
CA GLY A 32 -4.57 -12.95 13.79
C GLY A 32 -3.68 -12.18 12.79
N CYS A 33 -3.55 -10.87 12.89
CA CYS A 33 -2.59 -10.11 12.09
C CYS A 33 -1.18 -10.70 12.23
N HIS A 34 -0.51 -10.99 11.11
CA HIS A 34 0.83 -11.58 11.12
C HIS A 34 1.96 -10.56 11.30
N ASN A 35 1.63 -9.27 11.42
CA ASN A 35 2.60 -8.21 11.69
C ASN A 35 2.14 -7.27 12.84
N PRO A 36 1.83 -7.79 14.04
CA PRO A 36 1.29 -6.97 15.13
C PRO A 36 2.29 -5.93 15.66
N GLU A 37 3.59 -6.14 15.47
CA GLU A 37 4.63 -5.15 15.80
C GLU A 37 4.53 -3.87 14.97
N SER A 38 3.86 -3.91 13.83
CA SER A 38 3.62 -2.75 12.98
C SER A 38 2.53 -1.81 13.49
N TRP A 39 1.74 -2.22 14.49
CA TRP A 39 0.64 -1.40 15.01
C TRP A 39 1.13 -0.14 15.72
N SER A 40 2.29 -0.23 16.40
CA SER A 40 2.86 0.93 17.09
C SER A 40 3.36 2.00 16.10
N PRO A 41 2.90 3.25 16.21
CA PRO A 41 3.40 4.34 15.37
C PRO A 41 4.83 4.76 15.74
N GLU A 42 5.37 4.26 16.84
CA GLU A 42 6.74 4.53 17.33
C GLU A 42 7.78 3.56 16.74
N GLY A 43 7.35 2.54 15.99
CA GLY A 43 8.23 1.51 15.41
C GLY A 43 9.19 2.06 14.36
N GLY A 44 10.28 1.34 14.14
CA GLY A 44 11.24 1.65 13.07
C GLY A 44 11.96 2.99 13.23
N ILE A 45 12.30 3.60 12.11
CA ILE A 45 13.03 4.89 12.03
C ILE A 45 12.15 6.00 11.45
N LEU A 46 12.47 7.25 11.74
CA LEU A 46 11.77 8.38 11.13
C LEU A 46 12.05 8.41 9.63
N LEU A 47 10.99 8.46 8.82
CA LEU A 47 11.10 8.62 7.37
C LEU A 47 11.37 10.10 7.05
N THR A 48 12.64 10.46 7.12
CA THR A 48 13.11 11.82 6.79
C THR A 48 13.24 11.99 5.28
N GLU A 49 13.36 13.24 4.83
CA GLU A 49 13.65 13.57 3.42
C GLU A 49 14.92 12.86 2.90
N ARG A 50 15.93 12.71 3.76
CA ARG A 50 17.16 11.98 3.43
C ARG A 50 16.87 10.49 3.19
N VAL A 51 16.16 9.85 4.12
CA VAL A 51 15.81 8.41 4.00
C VAL A 51 14.95 8.17 2.78
N LEU A 52 13.97 9.05 2.51
CA LEU A 52 13.15 8.96 1.31
C LEU A 52 13.97 9.14 0.03
N GLY A 53 14.90 10.10 0.03
CA GLY A 53 15.82 10.30 -1.10
C GLY A 53 16.69 9.08 -1.38
N ASP A 54 17.20 8.42 -0.35
CA ASP A 54 17.98 7.18 -0.48
C ASP A 54 17.11 6.05 -1.06
N ILE A 55 15.86 5.89 -0.59
CA ILE A 55 14.89 4.91 -1.13
C ILE A 55 14.62 5.17 -2.63
N ILE A 56 14.36 6.42 -3.01
CA ILE A 56 14.11 6.79 -4.40
C ILE A 56 15.33 6.48 -5.28
N ALA A 57 16.52 6.82 -4.81
CA ALA A 57 17.76 6.52 -5.53
C ALA A 57 17.97 5.01 -5.71
N GLU A 58 17.66 4.19 -4.70
CA GLU A 58 17.71 2.73 -4.81
C GLU A 58 16.71 2.20 -5.85
N ILE A 59 15.47 2.70 -5.83
CA ILE A 59 14.44 2.32 -6.81
C ILE A 59 14.91 2.68 -8.23
N GLN A 60 15.39 3.89 -8.44
CA GLN A 60 15.86 4.37 -9.75
C GLN A 60 17.07 3.59 -10.26
N SER A 61 17.89 3.04 -9.36
CA SER A 61 19.08 2.26 -9.71
C SER A 61 18.80 0.81 -10.12
N ASN A 62 17.59 0.30 -9.86
CA ASN A 62 17.22 -1.09 -10.18
C ASN A 62 16.22 -1.15 -11.34
N PRO A 63 16.71 -1.39 -12.59
CA PRO A 63 15.85 -1.45 -13.77
C PRO A 63 14.98 -2.70 -13.85
N LEU A 64 15.13 -3.65 -12.94
CA LEU A 64 14.35 -4.89 -12.90
C LEU A 64 13.00 -4.73 -12.15
N LEU A 65 12.82 -3.62 -11.44
CA LEU A 65 11.60 -3.39 -10.69
C LEU A 65 10.40 -3.11 -11.61
N ASP A 66 9.32 -3.82 -11.35
CA ASP A 66 8.02 -3.61 -12.03
C ASP A 66 7.15 -2.58 -11.30
N GLY A 67 7.45 -2.28 -10.04
CA GLY A 67 6.68 -1.30 -9.28
C GLY A 67 7.10 -1.18 -7.82
N ILE A 68 6.33 -0.36 -7.11
CA ILE A 68 6.48 -0.08 -5.68
C ILE A 68 5.25 -0.60 -4.95
N THR A 69 5.43 -1.17 -3.77
CA THR A 69 4.34 -1.51 -2.85
C THR A 69 4.52 -0.79 -1.53
N VAL A 70 3.46 -0.17 -1.04
CA VAL A 70 3.43 0.47 0.28
C VAL A 70 2.49 -0.32 1.19
N SER A 71 3.03 -0.80 2.31
CA SER A 71 2.37 -1.69 3.25
C SER A 71 2.86 -1.42 4.69
N GLY A 72 2.87 -2.45 5.55
CA GLY A 72 3.41 -2.39 6.91
C GLY A 72 2.32 -2.56 7.95
N GLY A 73 2.09 -1.52 8.78
CA GLY A 73 0.90 -1.37 9.59
C GLY A 73 -0.29 -1.05 8.70
N ASP A 74 -0.72 0.19 8.71
CA ASP A 74 -1.63 0.69 7.68
C ASP A 74 -1.07 2.00 7.13
N PRO A 75 -0.73 2.08 5.84
CA PRO A 75 -0.24 3.32 5.22
C PRO A 75 -1.18 4.51 5.44
N PHE A 76 -2.48 4.29 5.50
CA PHE A 76 -3.49 5.31 5.75
C PHE A 76 -3.64 5.69 7.24
N TYR A 77 -2.79 5.18 8.13
CA TYR A 77 -2.73 5.63 9.53
C TYR A 77 -2.42 7.13 9.66
N ASP A 78 -1.58 7.65 8.76
CA ASP A 78 -1.30 9.09 8.59
C ASP A 78 -1.54 9.47 7.12
N PRO A 79 -2.80 9.80 6.75
CA PRO A 79 -3.17 9.99 5.35
C PRO A 79 -2.50 11.20 4.69
N SER A 80 -2.18 12.25 5.46
CA SER A 80 -1.47 13.43 4.94
C SER A 80 -0.02 13.10 4.59
N ALA A 81 0.69 12.42 5.49
CA ALA A 81 2.06 11.99 5.22
C ALA A 81 2.12 10.93 4.11
N LEU A 82 1.13 10.03 4.03
CA LEU A 82 1.02 9.07 2.94
C LEU A 82 0.86 9.77 1.59
N THR A 83 -0.02 10.75 1.51
CA THR A 83 -0.24 11.53 0.26
C THR A 83 1.07 12.15 -0.22
N GLY A 84 1.83 12.77 0.68
CA GLY A 84 3.14 13.34 0.36
C GLY A 84 4.16 12.30 -0.11
N LEU A 85 4.22 11.14 0.56
CA LEU A 85 5.09 10.03 0.18
C LEU A 85 4.77 9.51 -1.22
N LEU A 86 3.50 9.20 -1.47
CA LEU A 86 3.06 8.65 -2.76
C LEU A 86 3.27 9.63 -3.92
N ALA A 87 2.99 10.92 -3.69
CA ALA A 87 3.22 11.97 -4.68
C ALA A 87 4.70 12.05 -5.08
N ARG A 88 5.62 11.98 -4.09
CA ARG A 88 7.06 11.97 -4.33
C ARG A 88 7.52 10.72 -5.09
N LEU A 89 7.08 9.55 -4.64
CA LEU A 89 7.40 8.29 -5.32
C LEU A 89 6.93 8.30 -6.77
N LYS A 90 5.69 8.74 -7.02
CA LYS A 90 5.12 8.79 -8.37
C LYS A 90 5.86 9.78 -9.27
N ALA A 91 6.13 10.99 -8.77
CA ALA A 91 6.80 12.04 -9.53
C ALA A 91 8.26 11.68 -9.88
N GLU A 92 8.99 11.05 -8.98
CA GLU A 92 10.43 10.81 -9.15
C GLU A 92 10.76 9.44 -9.77
N THR A 93 9.83 8.47 -9.71
CA THR A 93 10.07 7.13 -10.27
C THR A 93 9.16 6.79 -11.45
N GLY A 94 7.97 7.37 -11.53
CA GLY A 94 6.95 7.05 -12.54
C GLY A 94 6.40 5.62 -12.43
N MET A 95 6.75 4.88 -11.38
CA MET A 95 6.41 3.46 -11.26
C MET A 95 4.94 3.24 -10.89
N ASN A 96 4.46 2.04 -11.20
CA ASN A 96 3.21 1.49 -10.70
C ASN A 96 3.27 1.35 -9.17
N ILE A 97 2.25 1.86 -8.48
CA ILE A 97 2.19 1.84 -7.01
C ILE A 97 1.00 1.00 -6.54
N TRP A 98 1.30 -0.04 -5.75
CA TRP A 98 0.35 -0.79 -4.96
C TRP A 98 0.35 -0.29 -3.53
N CYS A 99 -0.82 -0.24 -2.89
CA CYS A 99 -0.96 0.15 -1.49
C CYS A 99 -1.93 -0.76 -0.76
N TYR A 100 -1.53 -1.24 0.40
CA TYR A 100 -2.37 -2.05 1.28
C TYR A 100 -3.04 -1.18 2.34
N THR A 101 -4.29 -1.52 2.71
CA THR A 101 -4.99 -0.86 3.81
C THR A 101 -6.08 -1.75 4.41
N GLY A 102 -6.34 -1.58 5.69
CA GLY A 102 -7.50 -2.17 6.35
C GLY A 102 -8.80 -1.39 6.14
N PHE A 103 -8.74 -0.17 5.61
CA PHE A 103 -9.94 0.58 5.22
C PHE A 103 -10.54 0.02 3.94
N THR A 104 -11.84 0.26 3.72
CA THR A 104 -12.48 -0.04 2.44
C THR A 104 -12.40 1.15 1.49
N ILE A 105 -12.40 0.90 0.19
CA ILE A 105 -12.35 1.96 -0.82
C ILE A 105 -13.53 2.94 -0.67
N GLU A 106 -14.72 2.45 -0.29
CA GLU A 106 -15.91 3.27 -0.08
C GLU A 106 -15.71 4.25 1.08
N TYR A 107 -15.00 3.84 2.13
CA TYR A 107 -14.62 4.74 3.22
C TYR A 107 -13.63 5.79 2.74
N LEU A 108 -12.56 5.36 2.07
CA LEU A 108 -11.48 6.24 1.60
C LEU A 108 -12.00 7.31 0.63
N LEU A 109 -12.90 6.95 -0.29
CA LEU A 109 -13.51 7.88 -1.25
C LEU A 109 -14.34 8.97 -0.58
N ARG A 110 -14.99 8.66 0.56
CA ARG A 110 -15.83 9.61 1.30
C ARG A 110 -15.05 10.46 2.31
N SER A 111 -13.86 10.04 2.68
CA SER A 111 -13.04 10.73 3.66
C SER A 111 -12.19 11.82 3.01
N PRO A 112 -12.41 13.11 3.32
CA PRO A 112 -11.60 14.19 2.73
C PRO A 112 -10.11 14.10 3.05
N GLU A 113 -9.75 13.47 4.17
CA GLU A 113 -8.36 13.31 4.59
C GLU A 113 -7.65 12.18 3.85
N HIS A 114 -8.35 11.07 3.56
CA HIS A 114 -7.77 9.86 2.96
C HIS A 114 -7.82 9.89 1.43
N ARG A 115 -8.88 10.46 0.87
CA ARG A 115 -9.13 10.50 -0.57
C ARG A 115 -7.94 11.01 -1.41
N PRO A 116 -7.19 12.06 -1.01
CA PRO A 116 -6.08 12.57 -1.84
C PRO A 116 -4.99 11.55 -2.14
N ALA A 117 -4.73 10.59 -1.25
CA ALA A 117 -3.71 9.56 -1.47
C ALA A 117 -4.08 8.63 -2.64
N LEU A 118 -5.37 8.41 -2.89
CA LEU A 118 -5.85 7.54 -3.97
C LEU A 118 -5.45 8.02 -5.37
N GLU A 119 -5.17 9.32 -5.54
CA GLU A 119 -4.73 9.89 -6.82
C GLU A 119 -3.35 9.36 -7.28
N TYR A 120 -2.60 8.72 -6.40
CA TYR A 120 -1.24 8.22 -6.66
C TYR A 120 -1.14 6.70 -6.61
N ILE A 121 -2.22 6.00 -6.30
CA ILE A 121 -2.26 4.54 -6.14
C ILE A 121 -2.85 3.93 -7.41
N ASP A 122 -2.12 3.02 -8.05
CA ASP A 122 -2.61 2.29 -9.22
C ASP A 122 -3.46 1.09 -8.81
N VAL A 123 -3.06 0.37 -7.75
CA VAL A 123 -3.84 -0.74 -7.20
C VAL A 123 -3.88 -0.65 -5.68
N LEU A 124 -5.08 -0.68 -5.13
CA LEU A 124 -5.34 -0.74 -3.69
C LEU A 124 -5.72 -2.17 -3.30
N VAL A 125 -5.06 -2.70 -2.27
CA VAL A 125 -5.53 -3.91 -1.57
C VAL A 125 -6.26 -3.44 -0.33
N ASP A 126 -7.60 -3.55 -0.35
CA ASP A 126 -8.48 -2.96 0.65
C ASP A 126 -9.14 -3.98 1.58
N GLY A 127 -9.57 -3.50 2.72
CA GLY A 127 -10.32 -4.25 3.72
C GLY A 127 -9.46 -4.84 4.84
N PRO A 128 -10.03 -4.95 6.06
CA PRO A 128 -9.33 -5.50 7.20
C PRO A 128 -9.05 -7.00 7.01
N PHE A 129 -7.96 -7.50 7.60
CA PHE A 129 -7.73 -8.93 7.67
C PHE A 129 -8.77 -9.57 8.60
N VAL A 130 -9.40 -10.65 8.12
CA VAL A 130 -10.38 -11.44 8.88
C VAL A 130 -9.89 -12.87 8.98
N GLU A 131 -9.45 -13.29 10.18
CA GLU A 131 -8.82 -14.59 10.41
C GLU A 131 -9.69 -15.77 9.97
N SER A 132 -11.00 -15.71 10.21
CA SER A 132 -11.94 -16.76 9.79
C SER A 132 -12.13 -16.88 8.27
N LEU A 133 -11.65 -15.89 7.51
CA LEU A 133 -11.67 -15.84 6.05
C LEU A 133 -10.27 -15.98 5.44
N LEU A 134 -9.28 -16.38 6.25
CA LEU A 134 -7.92 -16.67 5.77
C LEU A 134 -7.97 -17.74 4.67
N ASP A 135 -7.38 -17.43 3.53
CA ASP A 135 -7.21 -18.39 2.43
C ASP A 135 -5.82 -18.20 1.79
N PRO A 136 -4.91 -19.18 1.99
CA PRO A 136 -3.54 -19.07 1.47
C PRO A 136 -3.43 -19.21 -0.06
N ARG A 137 -4.54 -19.51 -0.75
CA ARG A 137 -4.59 -19.58 -2.23
C ARG A 137 -4.81 -18.22 -2.87
N LEU A 138 -5.22 -17.22 -2.09
CA LEU A 138 -5.46 -15.87 -2.58
C LEU A 138 -4.14 -15.20 -2.96
N SER A 139 -4.10 -14.60 -4.13
CA SER A 139 -2.96 -13.80 -4.56
C SER A 139 -2.97 -12.42 -3.87
N PHE A 140 -1.83 -12.07 -3.25
CA PHE A 140 -1.55 -10.74 -2.69
C PHE A 140 -2.49 -10.26 -1.58
N ARG A 141 -3.31 -11.11 -0.99
CA ARG A 141 -4.23 -10.83 0.13
C ARG A 141 -4.26 -11.99 1.11
N GLY A 142 -4.60 -11.68 2.37
CA GLY A 142 -4.62 -12.68 3.43
C GLY A 142 -5.98 -13.32 3.65
N SER A 143 -7.08 -12.61 3.40
CA SER A 143 -8.44 -13.10 3.65
C SER A 143 -9.39 -12.75 2.50
N SER A 144 -10.40 -13.59 2.28
CA SER A 144 -11.26 -13.53 1.11
C SER A 144 -12.18 -12.30 1.02
N ASN A 145 -12.34 -11.55 2.12
CA ASN A 145 -13.04 -10.28 2.14
C ASN A 145 -12.21 -9.12 1.56
N GLN A 146 -10.88 -9.26 1.48
CA GLN A 146 -10.01 -8.23 0.92
C GLN A 146 -10.13 -8.23 -0.61
N ARG A 147 -10.00 -7.05 -1.21
CA ARG A 147 -10.16 -6.87 -2.66
C ARG A 147 -8.90 -6.27 -3.26
N LEU A 148 -8.60 -6.66 -4.50
CA LEU A 148 -7.62 -6.01 -5.36
C LEU A 148 -8.36 -5.01 -6.24
N ILE A 149 -8.07 -3.73 -6.11
CA ILE A 149 -8.83 -2.65 -6.74
C ILE A 149 -7.89 -1.82 -7.61
N GLU A 150 -8.09 -1.87 -8.91
CA GLU A 150 -7.43 -0.97 -9.86
C GLU A 150 -8.13 0.40 -9.87
N ILE A 151 -7.35 1.48 -9.85
CA ILE A 151 -7.84 2.85 -9.93
C ILE A 151 -7.50 3.40 -11.32
N ASP A 152 -8.52 3.72 -12.10
CA ASP A 152 -8.38 4.30 -13.43
C ASP A 152 -8.13 5.81 -13.36
N HIS A 153 -6.89 6.24 -13.57
CA HIS A 153 -6.49 7.63 -13.57
C HIS A 153 -6.76 8.38 -14.89
N THR A 154 -7.37 7.73 -15.87
CA THR A 154 -7.78 8.40 -17.13
C THR A 154 -9.05 9.24 -16.96
N GLN A 155 -9.74 9.10 -15.84
CA GLN A 155 -10.96 9.80 -15.48
C GLN A 155 -10.89 10.34 -14.04
N PRO A 156 -11.76 11.28 -13.65
CA PRO A 156 -11.80 11.78 -12.29
C PRO A 156 -12.07 10.65 -11.28
N LEU A 157 -11.42 10.71 -10.13
CA LEU A 157 -11.56 9.73 -9.07
C LEU A 157 -13.03 9.68 -8.58
N SER A 158 -13.69 8.57 -8.84
CA SER A 158 -15.08 8.29 -8.51
C SER A 158 -15.31 6.78 -8.40
N THR A 159 -16.53 6.35 -8.12
CA THR A 159 -16.85 4.91 -8.12
C THR A 159 -16.72 4.27 -9.50
N GLU A 160 -16.88 5.04 -10.58
CA GLU A 160 -16.72 4.57 -11.95
C GLU A 160 -15.25 4.32 -12.32
N ALA A 161 -14.31 5.01 -11.63
CA ALA A 161 -12.88 4.82 -11.82
C ALA A 161 -12.32 3.59 -11.07
N ILE A 162 -13.15 2.86 -10.33
CA ILE A 162 -12.76 1.75 -9.46
C ILE A 162 -13.12 0.42 -10.10
N HIS A 163 -12.12 -0.43 -10.32
CA HIS A 163 -12.31 -1.75 -10.93
C HIS A 163 -11.77 -2.85 -10.02
N ILE A 164 -12.64 -3.78 -9.60
CA ILE A 164 -12.23 -4.95 -8.83
C ILE A 164 -11.55 -5.93 -9.78
N LEU A 165 -10.30 -6.28 -9.49
CA LEU A 165 -9.55 -7.27 -10.25
C LEU A 165 -9.96 -8.67 -9.81
N GLU A 166 -10.53 -9.44 -10.72
CA GLU A 166 -10.93 -10.84 -10.50
C GLU A 166 -9.95 -11.78 -11.23
N GLY A 167 -9.87 -13.03 -10.78
CA GLY A 167 -9.16 -14.10 -11.50
C GLY A 167 -7.64 -14.07 -11.37
N LEU A 168 -7.08 -13.34 -10.41
CA LEU A 168 -5.66 -13.41 -10.05
C LEU A 168 -5.35 -14.57 -9.08
N ASP A 169 -6.38 -15.25 -8.59
CA ASP A 169 -6.23 -16.37 -7.66
C ASP A 169 -5.99 -17.67 -8.44
N THR A 170 -5.04 -18.45 -7.97
CA THR A 170 -4.68 -19.76 -8.56
C THR A 170 -5.26 -20.93 -7.77
#